data_293b20240ff31dbef731635d4d3b6b0d
#
_entry.id   293b20240ff31dbef731635d4d3b6b0d
#
_cell.length_a   1.000
_cell.length_b   1.000
_cell.length_c   1.000
_cell.angle_alpha   90.00
_cell.angle_beta   90.00
_cell.angle_gamma   90.00
#
_symmetry.space_group_name_H-M   'P 1'
#
loop_
_entity.id
_entity.type
_entity.pdbx_description
1 polymer ?
#
loop_
_entity_poly.entity_id
_entity_poly.type
_entity_poly.pdbx_seq_one_letter_code
_entity_poly.pdbx_strand_id
1 'polypeptide(L)'
;MYVIKKDNTKELFNIQKVVTAINKSATRCLYKFKEGEEAQICDFVEARVKDFNSNEITISQMHNVVEGALDAINPKVAKSYRDYRNYKQDFVAMLDEVYKKSQSIMYIGDKENSNTDSALVSTKRSLIFNELNKELYKKFFLTTEEDRKSVV
;
A
#
# COMPACT_ATOMS: atom_id res chain seq x y z
N MET A 1 15.08 -14.91 12.80
CA MET A 1 13.82 -14.97 12.02
C MET A 1 13.88 -14.01 10.84
N TYR A 2 13.40 -14.43 9.68
CA TYR A 2 13.34 -13.61 8.46
C TYR A 2 11.91 -13.18 8.17
N VAL A 3 11.76 -11.96 7.65
CA VAL A 3 10.49 -11.43 7.14
C VAL A 3 10.51 -11.52 5.61
N ILE A 4 9.52 -12.22 5.04
CA ILE A 4 9.34 -12.34 3.60
C ILE A 4 8.48 -11.16 3.13
N LYS A 5 9.04 -10.34 2.23
CA LYS A 5 8.35 -9.21 1.62
C LYS A 5 7.42 -9.65 0.48
N LYS A 6 6.62 -8.72 -0.05
CA LYS A 6 5.71 -8.98 -1.18
C LYS A 6 6.43 -9.36 -2.47
N ASP A 7 7.68 -8.93 -2.64
CA ASP A 7 8.57 -9.26 -3.77
C ASP A 7 9.36 -10.55 -3.55
N ASN A 8 9.00 -11.34 -2.53
CA ASN A 8 9.67 -12.56 -2.08
C ASN A 8 11.11 -12.35 -1.57
N THR A 9 11.56 -11.12 -1.39
CA THR A 9 12.85 -10.86 -0.74
C THR A 9 12.76 -11.16 0.75
N LYS A 10 13.85 -11.73 1.31
CA LYS A 10 13.96 -12.05 2.73
C LYS A 10 14.80 -11.00 3.44
N GLU A 11 14.29 -10.48 4.53
CA GLU A 11 14.99 -9.52 5.37
C GLU A 11 15.00 -9.99 6.81
N LEU A 12 16.10 -9.76 7.53
CA LEU A 12 16.18 -10.08 8.95
C LEU A 12 15.18 -9.22 9.72
N PHE A 13 14.42 -9.84 10.64
CA PHE A 13 13.53 -9.12 11.54
C PHE A 13 14.30 -8.06 12.33
N ASN A 14 13.76 -6.85 12.34
CA ASN A 14 14.32 -5.72 13.06
C ASN A 14 13.21 -4.93 13.76
N ILE A 15 13.21 -4.98 15.11
CA ILE A 15 12.21 -4.31 15.93
C ILE A 15 12.20 -2.78 15.73
N GLN A 16 13.32 -2.15 15.39
CA GLN A 16 13.37 -0.71 15.13
C GLN A 16 12.50 -0.27 13.95
N LYS A 17 12.27 -1.15 12.98
CA LYS A 17 11.33 -0.89 11.89
C LYS A 17 9.89 -0.86 12.39
N VAL A 18 9.56 -1.71 13.37
CA VAL A 18 8.25 -1.70 14.03
C VAL A 18 8.07 -0.41 14.81
N VAL A 19 9.06 -0.04 15.65
CA VAL A 19 9.07 1.22 16.41
C VAL A 19 8.86 2.42 15.48
N THR A 20 9.58 2.48 14.38
CA THR A 20 9.42 3.55 13.39
C THR A 20 8.01 3.58 12.80
N ALA A 21 7.42 2.42 12.50
CA ALA A 21 6.09 2.33 11.89
C ALA A 21 4.98 2.73 12.87
N ILE A 22 5.04 2.30 14.13
CA ILE A 22 4.06 2.65 15.16
C ILE A 22 4.13 4.15 15.51
N ASN A 23 5.31 4.73 15.61
CA ASN A 23 5.50 6.16 15.88
C ASN A 23 4.96 7.03 14.74
N LYS A 24 5.19 6.64 13.48
CA LYS A 24 4.56 7.31 12.32
C LYS A 24 3.04 7.24 12.37
N SER A 25 2.47 6.13 12.82
CA SER A 25 1.02 5.96 12.92
C SER A 25 0.42 6.77 14.06
N ALA A 26 1.11 6.84 15.20
CA ALA A 26 0.76 7.69 16.33
C ALA A 26 0.78 9.19 15.93
N THR A 27 1.83 9.62 15.24
CA THR A 27 1.94 11.00 14.73
C THR A 27 0.80 11.38 13.81
N ARG A 28 0.36 10.49 12.89
CA ARG A 28 -0.76 10.75 11.98
C ARG A 28 -2.09 10.97 12.69
N CYS A 29 -2.31 10.32 13.84
CA CYS A 29 -3.52 10.52 14.64
C CYS A 29 -3.32 11.49 15.83
N LEU A 30 -2.23 12.25 15.82
CA LEU A 30 -1.87 13.23 16.86
C LEU A 30 -1.80 12.59 18.25
N TYR A 31 -1.34 11.35 18.32
CA TYR A 31 -1.12 10.64 19.57
C TYR A 31 0.37 10.59 19.90
N LYS A 32 0.69 10.76 21.17
CA LYS A 32 2.04 10.56 21.71
C LYS A 32 1.98 9.42 22.70
N PHE A 33 2.79 8.40 22.49
CA PHE A 33 2.90 7.28 23.42
C PHE A 33 3.31 7.76 24.82
N LYS A 34 2.66 7.21 25.82
CA LYS A 34 3.04 7.40 27.21
C LYS A 34 4.30 6.57 27.50
N GLU A 35 4.96 6.91 28.60
CA GLU A 35 6.12 6.17 29.06
C GLU A 35 5.77 4.67 29.25
N GLY A 36 6.54 3.80 28.60
CA GLY A 36 6.35 2.36 28.68
C GLY A 36 5.40 1.75 27.61
N GLU A 37 4.47 2.50 27.00
CA GLU A 37 3.55 1.94 26.01
C GLU A 37 4.28 1.39 24.77
N GLU A 38 5.30 2.11 24.30
CA GLU A 38 6.10 1.68 23.15
C GLU A 38 6.88 0.38 23.48
N ALA A 39 7.44 0.28 24.68
CA ALA A 39 8.12 -0.92 25.15
C ALA A 39 7.15 -2.12 25.22
N GLN A 40 5.95 -1.92 25.77
CA GLN A 40 4.92 -2.97 25.82
C GLN A 40 4.51 -3.48 24.43
N ILE A 41 4.40 -2.59 23.44
CA ILE A 41 4.13 -2.98 22.04
C ILE A 41 5.28 -3.84 21.51
N CYS A 42 6.52 -3.41 21.73
CA CYS A 42 7.71 -4.14 21.28
C CYS A 42 7.79 -5.53 21.91
N ASP A 43 7.59 -5.63 23.23
CA ASP A 43 7.60 -6.89 23.97
C ASP A 43 6.51 -7.85 23.45
N PHE A 44 5.30 -7.33 23.21
CA PHE A 44 4.21 -8.11 22.63
C PHE A 44 4.56 -8.64 21.23
N VAL A 45 5.10 -7.76 20.37
CA VAL A 45 5.49 -8.15 19.02
C VAL A 45 6.60 -9.19 19.05
N GLU A 46 7.63 -9.00 19.89
CA GLU A 46 8.73 -9.97 20.00
C GLU A 46 8.27 -11.32 20.54
N ALA A 47 7.38 -11.33 21.55
CA ALA A 47 6.80 -12.55 22.08
C ALA A 47 6.02 -13.31 21.00
N ARG A 48 5.14 -12.61 20.27
CA ARG A 48 4.35 -13.21 19.19
C ARG A 48 5.22 -13.71 18.03
N VAL A 49 6.28 -12.98 17.70
CA VAL A 49 7.24 -13.39 16.67
C VAL A 49 7.98 -14.66 17.07
N LYS A 50 8.30 -14.84 18.36
CA LYS A 50 8.92 -16.07 18.88
C LYS A 50 7.96 -17.27 18.88
N ASP A 51 6.65 -17.03 19.06
CA ASP A 51 5.61 -18.07 19.03
C ASP A 51 5.41 -18.69 17.63
N PHE A 52 5.87 -18.02 16.57
CA PHE A 52 5.87 -18.63 15.24
C PHE A 52 6.95 -19.73 15.20
N ASN A 53 6.51 -20.98 15.14
CA ASN A 53 7.40 -22.18 15.01
C ASN A 53 8.13 -22.25 13.66
N SER A 54 8.37 -21.12 13.02
CA SER A 54 9.02 -20.99 11.73
C SER A 54 10.12 -19.92 11.80
N ASN A 55 11.24 -20.17 11.12
CA ASN A 55 12.27 -19.16 10.97
C ASN A 55 11.88 -18.00 10.02
N GLU A 56 10.71 -18.08 9.42
CA GLU A 56 10.23 -17.13 8.42
C GLU A 56 8.78 -16.71 8.73
N ILE A 57 8.50 -15.41 8.57
CA ILE A 57 7.16 -14.81 8.70
C ILE A 57 6.90 -13.91 7.50
N THR A 58 5.68 -13.94 6.96
CA THR A 58 5.31 -13.03 5.88
C THR A 58 5.08 -11.61 6.40
N ILE A 59 5.28 -10.62 5.54
CA ILE A 59 5.02 -9.22 5.91
C ILE A 59 3.56 -9.00 6.32
N SER A 60 2.61 -9.76 5.75
CA SER A 60 1.19 -9.68 6.12
C SER A 60 0.94 -10.18 7.55
N GLN A 61 1.56 -11.31 7.93
CA GLN A 61 1.50 -11.83 9.29
C GLN A 61 2.15 -10.85 10.28
N MET A 62 3.30 -10.26 9.91
CA MET A 62 3.95 -9.24 10.74
C MET A 62 3.04 -8.03 10.96
N HIS A 63 2.35 -7.56 9.92
CA HIS A 63 1.39 -6.47 10.08
C HIS A 63 0.26 -6.82 11.04
N ASN A 64 -0.27 -8.04 10.98
CA ASN A 64 -1.34 -8.48 11.89
C ASN A 64 -0.86 -8.54 13.34
N VAL A 65 0.38 -8.99 13.58
CA VAL A 65 0.98 -8.99 14.92
C VAL A 65 1.12 -7.57 15.47
N VAL A 66 1.66 -6.64 14.68
CA VAL A 66 1.82 -5.24 15.09
C VAL A 66 0.46 -4.58 15.32
N GLU A 67 -0.52 -4.84 14.46
CA GLU A 67 -1.88 -4.32 14.60
C GLU A 67 -2.55 -4.82 15.88
N GLY A 68 -2.43 -6.12 16.18
CA GLY A 68 -2.96 -6.69 17.43
C GLY A 68 -2.28 -6.10 18.68
N ALA A 69 -0.98 -5.84 18.64
CA ALA A 69 -0.28 -5.15 19.72
C ALA A 69 -0.80 -3.72 19.94
N LEU A 70 -1.03 -2.99 18.85
CA LEU A 70 -1.56 -1.63 18.88
C LEU A 70 -3.01 -1.60 19.36
N ASP A 71 -3.87 -2.53 18.90
CA ASP A 71 -5.27 -2.61 19.34
C ASP A 71 -5.39 -2.84 20.86
N ALA A 72 -4.49 -3.63 21.43
CA ALA A 72 -4.46 -3.87 22.88
C ALA A 72 -4.12 -2.63 23.71
N ILE A 73 -3.32 -1.69 23.16
CA ILE A 73 -2.83 -0.51 23.90
C ILE A 73 -3.59 0.75 23.48
N ASN A 74 -3.75 0.99 22.19
CA ASN A 74 -4.46 2.17 21.67
C ASN A 74 -5.14 1.90 20.33
N PRO A 75 -6.46 1.61 20.32
CA PRO A 75 -7.22 1.34 19.10
C PRO A 75 -7.19 2.46 18.07
N LYS A 76 -7.01 3.73 18.49
CA LYS A 76 -6.91 4.88 17.59
C LYS A 76 -5.63 4.81 16.76
N VAL A 77 -4.51 4.44 17.38
CA VAL A 77 -3.23 4.27 16.67
C VAL A 77 -3.28 3.04 15.78
N ALA A 78 -3.88 1.94 16.25
CA ALA A 78 -4.11 0.74 15.44
C ALA A 78 -4.90 1.03 14.18
N LYS A 79 -6.00 1.78 14.29
CA LYS A 79 -6.78 2.24 13.15
C LYS A 79 -5.92 3.06 12.17
N SER A 80 -5.17 4.04 12.65
CA SER A 80 -4.27 4.84 11.82
C SER A 80 -3.22 3.99 11.08
N TYR A 81 -2.69 2.96 11.76
CA TYR A 81 -1.76 2.01 11.15
C TYR A 81 -2.40 1.20 10.02
N ARG A 82 -3.59 0.66 10.25
CA ARG A 82 -4.40 -0.12 9.30
C ARG A 82 -4.80 0.72 8.08
N ASP A 83 -5.32 1.92 8.32
CA ASP A 83 -5.78 2.82 7.26
C ASP A 83 -4.64 3.20 6.32
N TYR A 84 -3.45 3.50 6.87
CA TYR A 84 -2.29 3.82 6.03
C TYR A 84 -1.77 2.60 5.24
N ARG A 85 -1.77 1.41 5.86
CA ARG A 85 -1.41 0.18 5.16
C ARG A 85 -2.33 -0.09 3.98
N ASN A 86 -3.64 0.03 4.19
CA ASN A 86 -4.66 -0.18 3.17
C ASN A 86 -4.53 0.87 2.07
N TYR A 87 -4.42 2.14 2.43
CA TYR A 87 -4.19 3.23 1.47
C TYR A 87 -2.98 2.98 0.57
N LYS A 88 -1.84 2.60 1.17
CA LYS A 88 -0.63 2.30 0.41
C LYS A 88 -0.82 1.10 -0.52
N GLN A 89 -1.53 0.09 -0.08
CA GLN A 89 -1.83 -1.11 -0.86
C GLN A 89 -2.71 -0.80 -2.08
N ASP A 90 -3.78 -0.03 -1.86
CA ASP A 90 -4.70 0.42 -2.89
C ASP A 90 -4.03 1.36 -3.90
N PHE A 91 -3.15 2.24 -3.41
CA PHE A 91 -2.40 3.15 -4.28
C PHE A 91 -1.47 2.39 -5.22
N VAL A 92 -0.75 1.39 -4.71
CA VAL A 92 0.14 0.54 -5.54
C VAL A 92 -0.68 -0.25 -6.55
N ALA A 93 -1.83 -0.82 -6.15
CA ALA A 93 -2.71 -1.55 -7.06
C ALA A 93 -3.25 -0.65 -8.18
N MET A 94 -3.62 0.59 -7.85
CA MET A 94 -4.04 1.59 -8.84
C MET A 94 -2.92 1.90 -9.84
N LEU A 95 -1.69 2.12 -9.37
CA LEU A 95 -0.56 2.38 -10.27
C LEU A 95 -0.27 1.20 -11.20
N ASP A 96 -0.37 -0.03 -10.70
CA ASP A 96 -0.18 -1.24 -11.50
C ASP A 96 -1.26 -1.38 -12.59
N GLU A 97 -2.51 -1.04 -12.26
CA GLU A 97 -3.61 -1.01 -13.22
C GLU A 97 -3.40 0.06 -14.31
N VAL A 98 -3.01 1.27 -13.92
CA VAL A 98 -2.68 2.35 -14.87
C VAL A 98 -1.53 1.92 -15.79
N TYR A 99 -0.50 1.29 -15.21
CA TYR A 99 0.63 0.77 -16.00
C TYR A 99 0.17 -0.25 -17.04
N LYS A 100 -0.63 -1.25 -16.65
CA LYS A 100 -1.14 -2.29 -17.56
C LYS A 100 -2.01 -1.70 -18.68
N LYS A 101 -2.90 -0.76 -18.35
CA LYS A 101 -3.72 -0.05 -19.33
C LYS A 101 -2.85 0.78 -20.28
N SER A 102 -1.84 1.49 -19.76
CA SER A 102 -0.92 2.26 -20.58
C SER A 102 -0.14 1.38 -21.55
N GLN A 103 0.34 0.22 -21.11
CA GLN A 103 0.98 -0.76 -21.98
C GLN A 103 0.05 -1.23 -23.09
N SER A 104 -1.19 -1.56 -22.79
CA SER A 104 -2.17 -2.00 -23.81
C SER A 104 -2.42 -0.91 -24.86
N ILE A 105 -2.49 0.36 -24.46
CA ILE A 105 -2.67 1.49 -25.37
C ILE A 105 -1.42 1.70 -26.25
N MET A 106 -0.24 1.57 -25.68
CA MET A 106 1.01 1.75 -26.44
C MET A 106 1.18 0.71 -27.56
N TYR A 107 0.70 -0.52 -27.33
CA TYR A 107 0.82 -1.61 -28.31
C TYR A 107 -0.36 -1.69 -29.29
N ILE A 108 -1.38 -0.86 -29.15
CA ILE A 108 -2.44 -0.75 -30.16
C ILE A 108 -1.84 -0.18 -31.44
N GLY A 109 -1.89 -0.94 -32.52
CA GLY A 109 -1.45 -0.53 -33.87
C GLY A 109 0.01 -0.84 -34.21
N ASP A 110 0.81 -1.45 -33.33
CA ASP A 110 2.21 -1.82 -33.64
C ASP A 110 2.32 -3.00 -34.63
N LYS A 111 1.19 -3.64 -34.98
CA LYS A 111 1.21 -4.81 -35.86
C LYS A 111 1.10 -4.50 -37.35
N GLU A 112 0.73 -3.29 -37.77
CA GLU A 112 0.39 -3.03 -39.18
C GLU A 112 1.10 -1.84 -39.83
N ASN A 113 1.80 -0.94 -39.13
CA ASN A 113 2.43 0.19 -39.81
C ASN A 113 3.69 0.71 -39.12
N SER A 114 4.82 0.50 -39.76
CA SER A 114 6.10 1.12 -39.44
C SER A 114 6.16 2.63 -39.80
N ASN A 115 5.16 3.19 -40.47
CA ASN A 115 5.01 4.63 -40.66
C ASN A 115 4.06 5.21 -39.61
N THR A 116 4.61 5.43 -38.41
CA THR A 116 3.89 6.13 -37.36
C THR A 116 3.80 7.61 -37.70
N ASP A 117 2.64 8.01 -38.14
CA ASP A 117 2.26 9.41 -38.25
C ASP A 117 2.39 10.09 -36.87
N SER A 118 3.01 11.28 -36.79
CA SER A 118 3.20 12.01 -35.52
C SER A 118 1.87 12.25 -34.78
N ALA A 119 0.76 12.32 -35.49
CA ALA A 119 -0.58 12.40 -34.96
C ALA A 119 -0.97 11.17 -34.10
N LEU A 120 -0.53 9.96 -34.48
CA LEU A 120 -0.83 8.73 -33.75
C LEU A 120 -0.13 8.69 -32.38
N VAL A 121 1.09 9.19 -32.30
CA VAL A 121 1.86 9.28 -31.03
C VAL A 121 1.20 10.29 -30.08
N SER A 122 0.71 11.42 -30.59
CA SER A 122 -0.01 12.40 -29.82
C SER A 122 -1.33 11.84 -29.27
N THR A 123 -2.05 11.07 -30.07
CA THR A 123 -3.30 10.40 -29.65
C THR A 123 -3.06 9.36 -28.57
N LYS A 124 -2.02 8.52 -28.70
CA LYS A 124 -1.64 7.55 -27.68
C LYS A 124 -1.32 8.21 -26.33
N ARG A 125 -0.57 9.30 -26.33
CA ARG A 125 -0.27 10.09 -25.12
C ARG A 125 -1.54 10.64 -24.47
N SER A 126 -2.45 11.18 -25.27
CA SER A 126 -3.73 11.69 -24.77
C SER A 126 -4.58 10.59 -24.16
N LEU A 127 -4.62 9.40 -24.75
CA LEU A 127 -5.35 8.25 -24.20
C LEU A 127 -4.76 7.80 -22.85
N ILE A 128 -3.44 7.68 -22.76
CA ILE A 128 -2.75 7.33 -21.50
C ILE A 128 -3.02 8.37 -20.42
N PHE A 129 -2.96 9.66 -20.76
CA PHE A 129 -3.22 10.75 -19.83
C PHE A 129 -4.69 10.73 -19.34
N ASN A 130 -5.63 10.47 -20.23
CA ASN A 130 -7.05 10.34 -19.89
C ASN A 130 -7.31 9.15 -18.97
N GLU A 131 -6.69 7.98 -19.20
CA GLU A 131 -6.82 6.83 -18.31
C GLU A 131 -6.21 7.10 -16.92
N LEU A 132 -5.05 7.75 -16.87
CA LEU A 132 -4.45 8.18 -15.61
C LEU A 132 -5.37 9.12 -14.82
N ASN A 133 -5.90 10.16 -15.49
CA ASN A 133 -6.82 11.10 -14.87
C ASN A 133 -8.10 10.41 -14.39
N LYS A 134 -8.66 9.50 -15.16
CA LYS A 134 -9.85 8.74 -14.80
C LYS A 134 -9.64 7.91 -13.52
N GLU A 135 -8.51 7.20 -13.43
CA GLU A 135 -8.21 6.40 -12.25
C GLU A 135 -7.91 7.27 -11.01
N LEU A 136 -7.20 8.38 -11.18
CA LEU A 136 -6.98 9.35 -10.10
C LEU A 136 -8.30 9.97 -9.63
N TYR A 137 -9.18 10.34 -10.56
CA TYR A 137 -10.47 10.92 -10.24
C TYR A 137 -11.36 9.96 -9.45
N LYS A 138 -11.46 8.71 -9.90
CA LYS A 138 -12.18 7.66 -9.18
C LYS A 138 -11.64 7.43 -7.77
N LYS A 139 -10.32 7.47 -7.60
CA LYS A 139 -9.68 7.17 -6.31
C LYS A 139 -9.81 8.31 -5.31
N PHE A 140 -9.65 9.56 -5.74
CA PHE A 140 -9.51 10.69 -4.83
C PHE A 140 -10.73 11.61 -4.77
N PHE A 141 -11.55 11.65 -5.80
CA PHE A 141 -12.66 12.60 -5.88
C PHE A 141 -14.04 11.93 -5.79
N LEU A 142 -14.18 10.68 -6.24
CA LEU A 142 -15.45 9.96 -6.12
C LEU A 142 -15.47 9.16 -4.81
N THR A 143 -16.27 9.62 -3.85
CA THR A 143 -16.35 9.05 -2.52
C THR A 143 -17.49 8.03 -2.36
N THR A 144 -18.49 8.03 -3.23
CA THR A 144 -19.66 7.15 -3.18
C THR A 144 -19.82 6.31 -4.46
N GLU A 145 -20.52 5.16 -4.36
CA GLU A 145 -20.83 4.34 -5.55
C GLU A 145 -21.75 5.05 -6.54
N GLU A 146 -22.59 5.96 -6.08
CA GLU A 146 -23.48 6.76 -6.93
C GLU A 146 -22.69 7.72 -7.81
N ASP A 147 -21.69 8.38 -7.25
CA ASP A 147 -20.79 9.26 -8.01
C ASP A 147 -19.96 8.49 -9.04
N ARG A 148 -19.64 7.21 -8.77
CA ARG A 148 -18.93 6.34 -9.73
C ARG A 148 -19.78 5.97 -10.93
N LYS A 149 -21.12 5.92 -10.82
CA LYS A 149 -22.04 5.60 -11.91
C LYS A 149 -22.28 6.77 -12.86
N SER A 150 -22.04 8.00 -12.43
CA SER A 150 -22.26 9.21 -13.23
C SER A 150 -21.10 9.56 -14.16
N VAL A 151 -20.03 8.77 -14.18
CA VAL A 151 -18.80 9.01 -14.96
C VAL A 151 -18.65 7.98 -16.11
N VAL A 152 -19.75 7.41 -16.57
CA VAL A 152 -19.78 6.53 -17.76
C VAL A 152 -20.17 7.30 -19.00
#